data_4cac60987f16ef165f1b312896a395cb
#
_entry.id   4cac60987f16ef165f1b312896a395cb
#
_cell.length_a   1.000
_cell.length_b   1.000
_cell.length_c   1.000
_cell.angle_alpha   90.00
_cell.angle_beta   90.00
_cell.angle_gamma   90.00
#
_symmetry.space_group_name_H-M   'P 1'
#
loop_
_entity.id
_entity.type
_entity.pdbx_description
1 polymer ?
#
loop_
_entity_poly.entity_id
_entity_poly.type
_entity_poly.pdbx_seq_one_letter_code
_entity_poly.pdbx_strand_id
1 'polypeptide(L)'
;MTVDTFVARPAAASALAPYLHRYDSPAQLGLKINAYRGYEVEGLAEALHAPDLREAPVECVMVGDSYFMTHLGRSGTTLSGAAEQDWGLATLTGLVSEVRKALDTEFPAGRRPFLLADLPDGTTRSAATARAAADRFTAAGADAVKIEVAGEGEFGCIEAVAATGTPTLAHLGYTPQSGGLARHGDALDGALALFAQARRARDAGGCGLIVEMVSEAVNQALSRPHPEGLPLYSVFSGRARWGGQSLNLWDAVVRPVPGGRYFPPTPVIDAADVPDRYTPELIADRMRELLRLTLAGWFPLSPRTAQSARETAEITAIDPWSAS
;
A
#
# COMPACT_ATOMS: atom_id res chain seq x y z
N MET A 1 2.31 19.62 27.68
CA MET A 1 2.08 18.61 26.65
C MET A 1 0.59 18.36 26.62
N THR A 2 -0.11 18.98 25.70
CA THR A 2 -1.53 18.71 25.47
C THR A 2 -1.63 17.32 24.87
N VAL A 3 -2.30 16.42 25.58
CA VAL A 3 -2.72 15.12 25.03
C VAL A 3 -3.66 15.47 23.88
N ASP A 4 -3.20 15.24 22.65
CA ASP A 4 -4.06 15.38 21.47
C ASP A 4 -5.26 14.45 21.70
N THR A 5 -6.43 15.04 21.76
CA THR A 5 -7.68 14.33 21.93
C THR A 5 -7.82 13.28 20.84
N PHE A 6 -8.08 12.07 21.26
CA PHE A 6 -8.41 10.93 20.39
C PHE A 6 -9.51 11.35 19.40
N VAL A 7 -9.15 11.39 18.14
CA VAL A 7 -10.10 11.73 17.07
C VAL A 7 -10.72 10.44 16.58
N ALA A 8 -12.03 10.31 16.75
CA ALA A 8 -12.76 9.14 16.28
C ALA A 8 -12.61 8.99 14.74
N ARG A 9 -12.27 7.79 14.30
CA ARG A 9 -12.17 7.47 12.87
C ARG A 9 -13.55 7.47 12.22
N PRO A 10 -13.65 7.83 10.93
CA PRO A 10 -14.88 7.66 10.17
C PRO A 10 -15.39 6.21 10.22
N ALA A 11 -16.70 6.02 10.12
CA ALA A 11 -17.31 4.68 10.16
C ALA A 11 -16.74 3.73 9.10
N ALA A 12 -16.40 4.24 7.90
CA ALA A 12 -15.75 3.49 6.83
C ALA A 12 -14.36 2.98 7.24
N ALA A 13 -13.56 3.80 7.93
CA ALA A 13 -12.25 3.38 8.44
C ALA A 13 -12.37 2.40 9.61
N SER A 14 -13.54 2.33 10.28
CA SER A 14 -13.75 1.41 11.40
C SER A 14 -13.67 -0.06 11.00
N ALA A 15 -13.93 -0.40 9.73
CA ALA A 15 -13.83 -1.76 9.21
C ALA A 15 -12.40 -2.34 9.33
N LEU A 16 -11.38 -1.48 9.22
CA LEU A 16 -9.97 -1.86 9.40
C LEU A 16 -9.46 -1.58 10.83
N ALA A 17 -10.26 -0.97 11.69
CA ALA A 17 -9.83 -0.61 13.04
C ALA A 17 -9.23 -1.76 13.86
N PRO A 18 -9.73 -3.01 13.77
CA PRO A 18 -9.10 -4.13 14.47
C PRO A 18 -7.64 -4.39 14.06
N TYR A 19 -7.25 -3.99 12.85
CA TYR A 19 -5.91 -4.18 12.29
C TYR A 19 -5.03 -2.94 12.43
N LEU A 20 -5.65 -1.75 12.48
CA LEU A 20 -4.97 -0.45 12.49
C LEU A 20 -4.84 0.15 13.90
N HIS A 21 -4.79 -0.68 14.92
CA HIS A 21 -4.73 -0.27 16.33
C HIS A 21 -3.54 0.62 16.69
N ARG A 22 -2.51 0.65 15.85
CA ARG A 22 -1.29 1.46 16.06
C ARG A 22 -1.37 2.88 15.51
N TYR A 23 -2.42 3.22 14.80
CA TYR A 23 -2.64 4.58 14.31
C TYR A 23 -2.81 5.61 15.42
N ASP A 24 -3.09 5.15 16.63
CA ASP A 24 -3.29 6.01 17.81
C ASP A 24 -1.96 6.48 18.42
N SER A 25 -0.84 5.93 17.97
CA SER A 25 0.48 6.34 18.44
C SER A 25 1.24 7.10 17.34
N PRO A 26 1.53 8.40 17.55
CA PRO A 26 2.30 9.19 16.59
C PRO A 26 3.76 8.75 16.43
N ALA A 27 4.23 7.88 17.32
CA ALA A 27 5.60 7.36 17.32
C ALA A 27 5.74 6.04 16.55
N GLN A 28 4.63 5.41 16.14
CA GLN A 28 4.66 4.10 15.48
C GLN A 28 4.18 4.21 14.04
N LEU A 29 4.98 3.63 13.14
CA LEU A 29 4.57 3.42 11.75
C LEU A 29 3.82 2.10 11.64
N GLY A 30 2.68 2.12 10.96
CA GLY A 30 2.09 0.92 10.40
C GLY A 30 2.85 0.53 9.14
N LEU A 31 3.13 -0.77 8.97
CA LEU A 31 3.83 -1.30 7.82
C LEU A 31 2.91 -2.17 6.98
N LYS A 32 2.89 -1.91 5.68
CA LYS A 32 2.26 -2.75 4.67
C LYS A 32 3.36 -3.42 3.86
N ILE A 33 3.38 -4.74 3.83
CA ILE A 33 4.37 -5.53 3.11
C ILE A 33 3.71 -6.16 1.89
N ASN A 34 4.26 -5.95 0.70
CA ASN A 34 3.85 -6.70 -0.47
C ASN A 34 4.51 -8.08 -0.41
N ALA A 35 3.67 -9.12 -0.30
CA ALA A 35 4.09 -10.52 -0.41
C ALA A 35 3.10 -11.26 -1.31
N TYR A 36 3.61 -12.19 -2.11
CA TYR A 36 2.84 -12.81 -3.18
C TYR A 36 2.75 -14.32 -3.02
N ARG A 37 3.67 -14.91 -2.24
CA ARG A 37 3.78 -16.35 -2.07
C ARG A 37 3.82 -16.74 -0.59
N GLY A 38 3.42 -17.97 -0.31
CA GLY A 38 3.42 -18.51 1.05
C GLY A 38 4.79 -18.42 1.73
N TYR A 39 5.86 -18.81 1.04
CA TYR A 39 7.22 -18.78 1.59
C TYR A 39 7.71 -17.36 1.94
N GLU A 40 7.16 -16.33 1.32
CA GLU A 40 7.49 -14.94 1.67
C GLU A 40 6.82 -14.53 3.00
N VAL A 41 5.62 -15.05 3.23
CA VAL A 41 4.91 -14.88 4.51
C VAL A 41 5.61 -15.67 5.62
N GLU A 42 6.07 -16.88 5.35
CA GLU A 42 6.88 -17.67 6.29
C GLU A 42 8.17 -16.89 6.67
N GLY A 43 8.87 -16.34 5.67
CA GLY A 43 10.05 -15.51 5.91
C GLY A 43 9.75 -14.23 6.70
N LEU A 44 8.61 -13.57 6.45
CA LEU A 44 8.16 -12.42 7.23
C LEU A 44 7.92 -12.81 8.70
N ALA A 45 7.20 -13.90 8.94
CA ALA A 45 6.92 -14.40 10.28
C ALA A 45 8.21 -14.73 11.04
N GLU A 46 9.15 -15.44 10.37
CA GLU A 46 10.45 -15.76 10.92
C GLU A 46 11.28 -14.49 11.23
N ALA A 47 11.20 -13.46 10.38
CA ALA A 47 11.87 -12.18 10.64
C ALA A 47 11.36 -11.53 11.94
N LEU A 48 10.07 -11.61 12.18
CA LEU A 48 9.42 -11.03 13.36
C LEU A 48 9.67 -11.81 14.66
N HIS A 49 10.29 -12.99 14.59
CA HIS A 49 10.78 -13.70 15.79
C HIS A 49 12.01 -13.04 16.41
N ALA A 50 12.74 -12.18 15.67
CA ALA A 50 13.86 -11.44 16.21
C ALA A 50 13.40 -10.54 17.37
N PRO A 51 14.10 -10.53 18.54
CA PRO A 51 13.64 -9.80 19.73
C PRO A 51 13.40 -8.32 19.50
N ASP A 52 14.21 -7.68 18.67
CA ASP A 52 14.11 -6.26 18.30
C ASP A 52 13.01 -5.96 17.27
N LEU A 53 12.47 -6.97 16.59
CA LEU A 53 11.44 -6.83 15.58
C LEU A 53 10.08 -7.40 15.97
N ARG A 54 10.01 -8.09 17.13
CA ARG A 54 8.78 -8.74 17.60
C ARG A 54 7.57 -7.80 17.65
N GLU A 55 7.80 -6.54 17.98
CA GLU A 55 6.78 -5.50 18.07
C GLU A 55 6.80 -4.56 16.86
N ALA A 56 7.46 -4.97 15.74
CA ALA A 56 7.38 -4.20 14.52
C ALA A 56 5.92 -4.09 14.05
N PRO A 57 5.47 -2.89 13.66
CA PRO A 57 4.06 -2.63 13.40
C PRO A 57 3.63 -3.11 12.00
N VAL A 58 3.83 -4.39 11.69
CA VAL A 58 3.36 -4.98 10.43
C VAL A 58 1.86 -5.25 10.57
N GLU A 59 1.06 -4.44 9.92
CA GLU A 59 -0.41 -4.45 10.03
C GLU A 59 -1.07 -5.06 8.81
N CYS A 60 -0.41 -4.99 7.65
CA CYS A 60 -0.95 -5.38 6.37
C CYS A 60 0.04 -6.19 5.55
N VAL A 61 -0.44 -7.26 4.98
CA VAL A 61 0.20 -7.96 3.86
C VAL A 61 -0.64 -7.74 2.61
N MET A 62 -0.02 -7.38 1.49
CA MET A 62 -0.74 -7.14 0.24
C MET A 62 -0.27 -8.08 -0.87
N VAL A 63 -1.23 -8.71 -1.52
CA VAL A 63 -1.04 -9.34 -2.83
C VAL A 63 -1.41 -8.31 -3.90
N GLY A 64 -0.39 -7.76 -4.57
CA GLY A 64 -0.55 -6.74 -5.60
C GLY A 64 -0.35 -7.27 -7.01
N ASP A 65 -0.87 -6.54 -8.00
CA ASP A 65 -0.63 -6.80 -9.42
C ASP A 65 0.82 -6.56 -9.84
N SER A 66 1.60 -5.86 -9.00
CA SER A 66 3.07 -5.79 -9.13
C SER A 66 3.76 -7.17 -9.14
N TYR A 67 3.07 -8.26 -8.76
CA TYR A 67 3.49 -9.64 -9.01
C TYR A 67 3.89 -9.88 -10.46
N PHE A 68 3.16 -9.31 -11.40
CA PHE A 68 3.44 -9.47 -12.82
C PHE A 68 4.80 -8.88 -13.20
N MET A 69 5.20 -7.81 -12.53
CA MET A 69 6.50 -7.18 -12.73
C MET A 69 7.62 -7.90 -11.98
N THR A 70 7.39 -8.18 -10.70
CA THR A 70 8.44 -8.68 -9.80
C THR A 70 8.77 -10.14 -10.02
N HIS A 71 7.77 -10.98 -10.29
CA HIS A 71 7.92 -12.43 -10.43
C HIS A 71 7.88 -12.91 -11.88
N LEU A 72 7.10 -12.24 -12.74
CA LEU A 72 6.94 -12.67 -14.12
C LEU A 72 7.73 -11.82 -15.13
N GLY A 73 8.44 -10.78 -14.64
CA GLY A 73 9.33 -9.97 -15.47
C GLY A 73 8.61 -9.04 -16.47
N ARG A 74 7.32 -8.79 -16.27
CA ARG A 74 6.57 -7.85 -17.13
C ARG A 74 7.05 -6.41 -16.90
N SER A 75 6.90 -5.57 -17.91
CA SER A 75 7.28 -4.15 -17.83
C SER A 75 6.29 -3.28 -17.06
N GLY A 76 5.07 -3.78 -16.81
CA GLY A 76 3.99 -3.06 -16.12
C GLY A 76 2.89 -4.00 -15.66
N THR A 77 1.85 -3.43 -15.06
CA THR A 77 0.69 -4.15 -14.53
C THR A 77 -0.52 -4.08 -15.47
N THR A 78 -0.43 -3.34 -16.58
CA THR A 78 -1.48 -3.27 -17.60
C THR A 78 -1.70 -4.61 -18.27
N LEU A 79 -2.96 -5.01 -18.43
CA LEU A 79 -3.39 -6.28 -19.03
C LEU A 79 -4.18 -6.03 -20.32
N SER A 80 -3.69 -6.58 -21.43
CA SER A 80 -4.24 -6.32 -22.76
C SER A 80 -5.33 -7.32 -23.15
N GLY A 81 -6.57 -6.85 -23.16
CA GLY A 81 -7.73 -7.62 -23.62
C GLY A 81 -8.28 -8.60 -22.57
N ALA A 82 -9.48 -9.09 -22.82
CA ALA A 82 -10.28 -9.86 -21.86
C ALA A 82 -9.57 -11.13 -21.36
N ALA A 83 -8.94 -11.88 -22.24
CA ALA A 83 -8.27 -13.14 -21.86
C ALA A 83 -7.11 -12.91 -20.88
N GLU A 84 -6.34 -11.85 -21.06
CA GLU A 84 -5.23 -11.52 -20.17
C GLU A 84 -5.75 -10.96 -18.85
N GLN A 85 -6.84 -10.19 -18.85
CA GLN A 85 -7.50 -9.68 -17.65
C GLN A 85 -8.10 -10.83 -16.82
N ASP A 86 -8.76 -11.80 -17.47
CA ASP A 86 -9.28 -12.99 -16.80
C ASP A 86 -8.15 -13.83 -16.19
N TRP A 87 -7.05 -14.01 -16.92
CA TRP A 87 -5.86 -14.69 -16.41
C TRP A 87 -5.25 -13.93 -15.21
N GLY A 88 -5.12 -12.63 -15.29
CA GLY A 88 -4.58 -11.80 -14.21
C GLY A 88 -5.42 -11.91 -12.94
N LEU A 89 -6.74 -11.79 -13.07
CA LEU A 89 -7.66 -11.94 -11.94
C LEU A 89 -7.59 -13.36 -11.35
N ALA A 90 -7.54 -14.40 -12.20
CA ALA A 90 -7.41 -15.78 -11.74
C ALA A 90 -6.09 -16.02 -10.99
N THR A 91 -4.98 -15.49 -11.53
CA THR A 91 -3.65 -15.60 -10.94
C THR A 91 -3.62 -14.94 -9.55
N LEU A 92 -4.04 -13.67 -9.44
CA LEU A 92 -4.04 -12.98 -8.15
C LEU A 92 -4.99 -13.63 -7.15
N THR A 93 -6.13 -14.16 -7.58
CA THR A 93 -7.05 -14.91 -6.70
C THR A 93 -6.34 -16.12 -6.08
N GLY A 94 -5.57 -16.88 -6.88
CA GLY A 94 -4.80 -18.01 -6.38
C GLY A 94 -3.73 -17.59 -5.37
N LEU A 95 -3.02 -16.50 -5.65
CA LEU A 95 -2.01 -15.95 -4.73
C LEU A 95 -2.63 -15.44 -3.43
N VAL A 96 -3.78 -14.79 -3.48
CA VAL A 96 -4.53 -14.39 -2.28
C VAL A 96 -4.84 -15.59 -1.40
N SER A 97 -5.33 -16.70 -1.99
CA SER A 97 -5.62 -17.91 -1.25
C SER A 97 -4.36 -18.55 -0.64
N GLU A 98 -3.24 -18.58 -1.39
CA GLU A 98 -1.95 -19.08 -0.90
C GLU A 98 -1.43 -18.25 0.29
N VAL A 99 -1.40 -16.92 0.14
CA VAL A 99 -0.94 -16.00 1.16
C VAL A 99 -1.85 -16.03 2.38
N ARG A 100 -3.18 -16.12 2.20
CA ARG A 100 -4.12 -16.30 3.31
C ARG A 100 -3.79 -17.52 4.16
N LYS A 101 -3.60 -18.66 3.51
CA LYS A 101 -3.25 -19.90 4.19
C LYS A 101 -1.94 -19.76 4.99
N ALA A 102 -0.93 -19.15 4.42
CA ALA A 102 0.34 -18.91 5.11
C ALA A 102 0.15 -17.98 6.31
N LEU A 103 -0.60 -16.87 6.16
CA LEU A 103 -0.91 -15.96 7.27
C LEU A 103 -1.65 -16.66 8.42
N ASP A 104 -2.59 -17.54 8.11
CA ASP A 104 -3.34 -18.30 9.11
C ASP A 104 -2.47 -19.35 9.83
N THR A 105 -1.42 -19.84 9.15
CA THR A 105 -0.47 -20.82 9.71
C THR A 105 0.58 -20.13 10.59
N GLU A 106 1.15 -19.04 10.11
CA GLU A 106 2.34 -18.41 10.71
C GLU A 106 2.01 -17.40 11.81
N PHE A 107 0.81 -16.80 11.78
CA PHE A 107 0.44 -15.77 12.72
C PHE A 107 -0.73 -16.17 13.62
N PRO A 108 -0.60 -15.98 14.96
CA PRO A 108 -1.76 -16.15 15.84
C PRO A 108 -2.84 -15.11 15.50
N ALA A 109 -4.10 -15.48 15.62
CA ALA A 109 -5.26 -14.71 15.17
C ALA A 109 -5.26 -13.23 15.62
N GLY A 110 -4.78 -12.95 16.84
CA GLY A 110 -4.73 -11.58 17.39
C GLY A 110 -3.54 -10.74 16.90
N ARG A 111 -2.60 -11.33 16.17
CA ARG A 111 -1.40 -10.63 15.64
C ARG A 111 -1.24 -10.74 14.13
N ARG A 112 -2.18 -11.39 13.50
CA ARG A 112 -2.16 -11.60 12.07
C ARG A 112 -2.40 -10.29 11.32
N PRO A 113 -1.52 -9.90 10.39
CA PRO A 113 -1.77 -8.78 9.48
C PRO A 113 -3.05 -9.01 8.67
N PHE A 114 -3.80 -7.96 8.35
CA PHE A 114 -4.88 -8.09 7.39
C PHE A 114 -4.33 -8.29 5.97
N LEU A 115 -5.07 -9.07 5.17
CA LEU A 115 -4.71 -9.35 3.79
C LEU A 115 -5.44 -8.40 2.86
N LEU A 116 -4.68 -7.54 2.19
CA LEU A 116 -5.16 -6.63 1.15
C LEU A 116 -4.94 -7.26 -0.23
N ALA A 117 -5.96 -7.29 -1.05
CA ALA A 117 -5.87 -7.75 -2.44
C ALA A 117 -6.08 -6.60 -3.43
N ASP A 118 -5.21 -6.52 -4.42
CA ASP A 118 -5.25 -5.50 -5.46
C ASP A 118 -6.16 -5.93 -6.61
N LEU A 119 -7.16 -5.12 -6.94
CA LEU A 119 -7.99 -5.37 -8.11
C LEU A 119 -7.16 -5.11 -9.38
N PRO A 120 -6.88 -6.13 -10.21
CA PRO A 120 -6.04 -5.96 -11.39
C PRO A 120 -6.73 -5.17 -12.49
N ASP A 121 -5.93 -4.67 -13.43
CA ASP A 121 -6.41 -3.95 -14.61
C ASP A 121 -7.55 -4.70 -15.32
N GLY A 122 -8.54 -3.94 -15.75
CA GLY A 122 -9.75 -4.43 -16.39
C GLY A 122 -10.89 -4.80 -15.44
N THR A 123 -10.64 -4.93 -14.14
CA THR A 123 -11.71 -5.24 -13.17
C THR A 123 -12.51 -4.01 -12.76
N THR A 124 -11.95 -2.82 -12.88
CA THR A 124 -12.59 -1.55 -12.50
C THR A 124 -13.26 -0.80 -13.65
N ARG A 125 -13.52 -1.49 -14.78
CA ARG A 125 -14.23 -0.90 -15.93
C ARG A 125 -15.70 -0.56 -15.65
N SER A 126 -16.29 -1.17 -14.63
CA SER A 126 -17.65 -0.89 -14.16
C SER A 126 -17.79 -1.30 -12.71
N ALA A 127 -18.78 -0.72 -12.03
CA ALA A 127 -19.17 -1.10 -10.68
C ALA A 127 -19.48 -2.61 -10.56
N ALA A 128 -20.10 -3.20 -11.57
CA ALA A 128 -20.43 -4.63 -11.56
C ALA A 128 -19.18 -5.53 -11.63
N THR A 129 -18.22 -5.21 -12.50
CA THR A 129 -16.96 -5.97 -12.60
C THR A 129 -16.09 -5.80 -11.37
N ALA A 130 -16.05 -4.60 -10.79
CA ALA A 130 -15.32 -4.34 -9.55
C ALA A 130 -15.87 -5.14 -8.37
N ARG A 131 -17.21 -5.18 -8.21
CA ARG A 131 -17.86 -6.00 -7.19
C ARG A 131 -17.55 -7.49 -7.37
N ALA A 132 -17.71 -8.02 -8.59
CA ALA A 132 -17.45 -9.43 -8.87
C ALA A 132 -15.99 -9.81 -8.56
N ALA A 133 -15.03 -8.94 -8.85
CA ALA A 133 -13.62 -9.15 -8.52
C ALA A 133 -13.38 -9.08 -7.00
N ALA A 134 -13.98 -8.12 -6.31
CA ALA A 134 -13.90 -7.99 -4.85
C ALA A 134 -14.51 -9.21 -4.14
N ASP A 135 -15.69 -9.66 -4.56
CA ASP A 135 -16.34 -10.88 -4.02
C ASP A 135 -15.44 -12.10 -4.19
N ARG A 136 -14.78 -12.23 -5.34
CA ARG A 136 -13.85 -13.32 -5.61
C ARG A 136 -12.61 -13.28 -4.71
N PHE A 137 -12.04 -12.10 -4.46
CA PHE A 137 -10.91 -11.95 -3.55
C PHE A 137 -11.31 -12.18 -2.09
N THR A 138 -12.46 -11.68 -1.67
CA THR A 138 -12.98 -11.94 -0.32
C THR A 138 -13.22 -13.44 -0.11
N ALA A 139 -13.80 -14.14 -1.10
CA ALA A 139 -13.95 -15.58 -1.06
C ALA A 139 -12.61 -16.34 -1.02
N ALA A 140 -11.55 -15.78 -1.59
CA ALA A 140 -10.19 -16.30 -1.51
C ALA A 140 -9.47 -15.98 -0.18
N GLY A 141 -10.09 -15.17 0.68
CA GLY A 141 -9.60 -14.84 2.02
C GLY A 141 -9.01 -13.44 2.19
N ALA A 142 -9.20 -12.53 1.23
CA ALA A 142 -8.83 -11.13 1.44
C ALA A 142 -9.73 -10.48 2.51
N ASP A 143 -9.12 -9.70 3.40
CA ASP A 143 -9.82 -8.90 4.42
C ASP A 143 -10.25 -7.53 3.85
N ALA A 144 -9.55 -7.06 2.82
CA ALA A 144 -9.80 -5.79 2.15
C ALA A 144 -9.34 -5.84 0.68
N VAL A 145 -9.83 -4.90 -0.13
CA VAL A 145 -9.39 -4.75 -1.51
C VAL A 145 -8.84 -3.34 -1.78
N LYS A 146 -7.95 -3.25 -2.78
CA LYS A 146 -7.40 -1.99 -3.28
C LYS A 146 -7.95 -1.70 -4.67
N ILE A 147 -8.34 -0.45 -4.92
CA ILE A 147 -8.76 0.05 -6.22
C ILE A 147 -7.85 1.21 -6.61
N GLU A 148 -7.21 1.08 -7.76
CA GLU A 148 -6.38 2.13 -8.35
C GLU A 148 -7.29 3.18 -9.02
N VAL A 149 -7.10 4.45 -8.67
CA VAL A 149 -7.93 5.55 -9.14
C VAL A 149 -7.20 6.35 -10.22
N ALA A 150 -7.46 6.00 -11.45
CA ALA A 150 -6.94 6.72 -12.61
C ALA A 150 -7.87 7.84 -13.11
N GLY A 151 -9.16 7.78 -12.75
CA GLY A 151 -10.16 8.74 -13.16
C GLY A 151 -11.43 8.72 -12.30
N GLU A 152 -12.46 9.42 -12.72
CA GLU A 152 -13.71 9.55 -11.95
C GLU A 152 -14.52 8.24 -11.87
N GLY A 153 -14.37 7.35 -12.84
CA GLY A 153 -15.12 6.07 -12.90
C GLY A 153 -14.82 5.15 -11.73
N GLU A 154 -13.58 5.15 -11.25
CA GLU A 154 -13.12 4.27 -10.18
C GLU A 154 -13.74 4.63 -8.81
N PHE A 155 -14.14 5.88 -8.59
CA PHE A 155 -14.89 6.24 -7.38
C PHE A 155 -16.24 5.52 -7.31
N GLY A 156 -16.93 5.37 -8.47
CA GLY A 156 -18.16 4.56 -8.55
C GLY A 156 -17.89 3.07 -8.29
N CYS A 157 -16.72 2.58 -8.64
CA CYS A 157 -16.31 1.21 -8.30
C CYS A 157 -16.04 1.07 -6.79
N ILE A 158 -15.37 2.04 -6.17
CA ILE A 158 -15.16 2.08 -4.70
C ILE A 158 -16.51 2.07 -3.99
N GLU A 159 -17.44 2.95 -4.37
CA GLU A 159 -18.79 3.02 -3.79
C GLU A 159 -19.51 1.68 -3.90
N ALA A 160 -19.49 1.07 -5.08
CA ALA A 160 -20.18 -0.20 -5.31
C ALA A 160 -19.58 -1.37 -4.51
N VAL A 161 -18.28 -1.41 -4.32
CA VAL A 161 -17.61 -2.43 -3.52
C VAL A 161 -17.81 -2.16 -2.03
N ALA A 162 -17.62 -0.93 -1.56
CA ALA A 162 -17.84 -0.56 -0.17
C ALA A 162 -19.30 -0.81 0.29
N ALA A 163 -20.27 -0.60 -0.60
CA ALA A 163 -21.68 -0.88 -0.32
C ALA A 163 -22.00 -2.37 -0.04
N THR A 164 -21.10 -3.30 -0.43
CA THR A 164 -21.22 -4.72 -0.05
C THR A 164 -20.72 -5.01 1.36
N GLY A 165 -20.10 -4.04 2.02
CA GLY A 165 -19.40 -4.21 3.30
C GLY A 165 -17.94 -4.62 3.17
N THR A 166 -17.40 -4.76 1.94
CA THR A 166 -15.99 -5.06 1.71
C THR A 166 -15.13 -3.83 1.96
N PRO A 167 -14.19 -3.86 2.91
CA PRO A 167 -13.26 -2.75 3.14
C PRO A 167 -12.45 -2.45 1.88
N THR A 168 -12.44 -1.18 1.45
CA THR A 168 -11.84 -0.78 0.18
C THR A 168 -10.86 0.37 0.38
N LEU A 169 -9.62 0.19 -0.04
CA LEU A 169 -8.59 1.23 -0.05
C LEU A 169 -8.47 1.83 -1.45
N ALA A 170 -8.46 3.16 -1.53
CA ALA A 170 -8.20 3.87 -2.77
C ALA A 170 -6.70 4.07 -2.98
N HIS A 171 -6.19 3.77 -4.18
CA HIS A 171 -4.81 4.04 -4.54
C HIS A 171 -4.74 5.29 -5.42
N LEU A 172 -4.01 6.30 -4.95
CA LEU A 172 -3.87 7.63 -5.55
C LEU A 172 -2.41 7.92 -5.90
N GLY A 173 -2.21 8.86 -6.79
CA GLY A 173 -0.90 9.29 -7.25
C GLY A 173 -0.49 8.54 -8.52
N TYR A 174 0.68 7.89 -8.53
CA TYR A 174 1.06 7.03 -9.64
C TYR A 174 0.18 5.79 -9.68
N THR A 175 -0.40 5.55 -10.84
CA THR A 175 -1.35 4.45 -11.12
C THR A 175 -0.76 3.53 -12.20
N PRO A 176 -0.03 2.47 -11.83
CA PRO A 176 0.68 1.58 -12.77
C PRO A 176 -0.18 0.95 -13.85
N GLN A 177 -1.46 0.69 -13.58
CA GLN A 177 -2.41 0.12 -14.54
C GLN A 177 -2.71 1.06 -15.70
N SER A 178 -2.68 2.38 -15.43
CA SER A 178 -2.91 3.41 -16.47
C SER A 178 -1.65 3.74 -17.28
N GLY A 179 -0.49 3.28 -16.85
CA GLY A 179 0.80 3.63 -17.45
C GLY A 179 1.29 5.03 -17.06
N GLY A 180 2.44 5.41 -17.60
CA GLY A 180 2.99 6.76 -17.42
C GLY A 180 3.62 7.00 -16.06
N LEU A 181 4.88 6.61 -15.87
CA LEU A 181 5.61 6.87 -14.64
C LEU A 181 5.77 8.38 -14.41
N ALA A 182 5.08 8.92 -13.41
CA ALA A 182 5.16 10.32 -13.02
C ALA A 182 5.06 10.47 -11.51
N ARG A 183 5.70 11.51 -10.98
CA ARG A 183 5.51 11.96 -9.61
C ARG A 183 4.37 12.97 -9.57
N HIS A 184 3.60 12.94 -8.50
CA HIS A 184 2.40 13.75 -8.35
C HIS A 184 2.47 14.67 -7.13
N GLY A 185 1.83 15.85 -7.22
CA GLY A 185 1.67 16.77 -6.11
C GLY A 185 2.92 17.57 -5.75
N ASP A 186 3.86 17.75 -6.68
CA ASP A 186 5.01 18.63 -6.47
C ASP A 186 4.61 20.12 -6.53
N ALA A 187 3.66 20.48 -7.38
CA ALA A 187 3.04 21.79 -7.43
C ALA A 187 1.75 21.85 -6.62
N LEU A 188 1.36 23.04 -6.17
CA LEU A 188 0.17 23.28 -5.36
C LEU A 188 -1.11 22.72 -6.02
N ASP A 189 -1.31 23.00 -7.31
CA ASP A 189 -2.49 22.50 -8.04
C ASP A 189 -2.59 20.97 -8.06
N GLY A 190 -1.45 20.30 -8.26
CA GLY A 190 -1.36 18.84 -8.19
C GLY A 190 -1.63 18.29 -6.79
N ALA A 191 -1.17 18.99 -5.75
CA ALA A 191 -1.47 18.63 -4.36
C ALA A 191 -2.97 18.80 -4.05
N LEU A 192 -3.57 19.90 -4.47
CA LEU A 192 -5.02 20.15 -4.29
C LEU A 192 -5.87 19.12 -5.02
N ALA A 193 -5.46 18.70 -6.22
CA ALA A 193 -6.13 17.64 -6.95
C ALA A 193 -6.09 16.29 -6.18
N LEU A 194 -4.94 15.92 -5.62
CA LEU A 194 -4.81 14.73 -4.79
C LEU A 194 -5.66 14.80 -3.51
N PHE A 195 -5.74 15.97 -2.87
CA PHE A 195 -6.60 16.18 -1.71
C PHE A 195 -8.08 16.04 -2.08
N ALA A 196 -8.49 16.55 -3.23
CA ALA A 196 -9.85 16.37 -3.74
C ALA A 196 -10.15 14.88 -4.02
N GLN A 197 -9.22 14.15 -4.62
CA GLN A 197 -9.36 12.70 -4.85
C GLN A 197 -9.46 11.93 -3.53
N ALA A 198 -8.67 12.29 -2.50
CA ALA A 198 -8.73 11.65 -1.19
C ALA A 198 -10.10 11.84 -0.52
N ARG A 199 -10.68 13.06 -0.60
CA ARG A 199 -12.05 13.32 -0.13
C ARG A 199 -13.08 12.51 -0.93
N ARG A 200 -12.96 12.48 -2.26
CA ARG A 200 -13.85 11.67 -3.12
C ARG A 200 -13.79 10.20 -2.78
N ALA A 201 -12.59 9.65 -2.52
CA ALA A 201 -12.43 8.26 -2.09
C ALA A 201 -13.14 7.98 -0.75
N ARG A 202 -13.00 8.89 0.23
CA ARG A 202 -13.73 8.81 1.50
C ARG A 202 -15.25 8.85 1.28
N ASP A 203 -15.73 9.81 0.52
CA ASP A 203 -17.15 10.02 0.27
C ASP A 203 -17.78 8.86 -0.50
N ALA A 204 -16.99 8.15 -1.32
CA ALA A 204 -17.37 6.90 -1.98
C ALA A 204 -17.33 5.67 -1.02
N GLY A 205 -17.02 5.85 0.26
CA GLY A 205 -17.00 4.76 1.25
C GLY A 205 -15.65 4.06 1.37
N GLY A 206 -14.59 4.61 0.78
CA GLY A 206 -13.22 4.13 1.01
C GLY A 206 -12.85 4.18 2.48
N CYS A 207 -12.17 3.13 2.98
CA CYS A 207 -11.79 3.00 4.39
C CYS A 207 -10.30 3.30 4.64
N GLY A 208 -9.52 3.54 3.59
CA GLY A 208 -8.09 3.87 3.67
C GLY A 208 -7.54 4.33 2.33
N LEU A 209 -6.31 4.82 2.35
CA LEU A 209 -5.58 5.27 1.18
C LEU A 209 -4.25 4.52 1.01
N ILE A 210 -3.86 4.32 -0.23
CA ILE A 210 -2.47 4.10 -0.62
C ILE A 210 -2.09 5.27 -1.51
N VAL A 211 -0.97 5.94 -1.23
CA VAL A 211 -0.45 7.01 -2.09
C VAL A 211 0.91 6.61 -2.64
N GLU A 212 1.06 6.63 -3.95
CA GLU A 212 2.29 6.23 -4.62
C GLU A 212 2.92 7.37 -5.39
N MET A 213 4.24 7.57 -5.19
CA MET A 213 5.03 8.60 -5.86
C MET A 213 4.42 10.00 -5.76
N VAL A 214 3.82 10.33 -4.63
CA VAL A 214 3.41 11.70 -4.33
C VAL A 214 4.52 12.47 -3.63
N SER A 215 4.43 13.79 -3.59
CA SER A 215 5.39 14.61 -2.85
C SER A 215 5.32 14.31 -1.35
N GLU A 216 6.46 14.45 -0.67
CA GLU A 216 6.52 14.26 0.78
C GLU A 216 5.57 15.23 1.52
N ALA A 217 5.39 16.44 1.00
CA ALA A 217 4.44 17.41 1.55
C ALA A 217 2.99 16.93 1.49
N VAL A 218 2.58 16.33 0.36
CA VAL A 218 1.25 15.72 0.20
C VAL A 218 1.09 14.54 1.14
N ASN A 219 2.10 13.65 1.22
CA ASN A 219 2.08 12.52 2.14
C ASN A 219 1.93 12.98 3.60
N GLN A 220 2.70 13.99 4.01
CA GLN A 220 2.60 14.56 5.36
C GLN A 220 1.24 15.20 5.66
N ALA A 221 0.66 15.92 4.69
CA ALA A 221 -0.64 16.56 4.86
C ALA A 221 -1.77 15.51 4.98
N LEU A 222 -1.84 14.56 4.04
CA LEU A 222 -2.87 13.52 4.02
C LEU A 222 -2.82 12.58 5.22
N SER A 223 -1.63 12.25 5.71
CA SER A 223 -1.46 11.33 6.85
C SER A 223 -1.69 11.97 8.21
N ARG A 224 -1.86 13.30 8.28
CA ARG A 224 -2.12 14.00 9.54
C ARG A 224 -3.43 13.50 10.15
N PRO A 225 -3.45 13.21 11.47
CA PRO A 225 -4.69 12.83 12.15
C PRO A 225 -5.78 13.88 11.95
N HIS A 226 -6.93 13.46 11.48
CA HIS A 226 -8.10 14.29 11.25
C HIS A 226 -9.37 13.47 11.45
N PRO A 227 -10.49 14.02 12.01
CA PRO A 227 -11.75 13.30 12.21
C PRO A 227 -12.30 12.64 10.95
N GLU A 228 -12.15 13.35 9.83
CA GLU A 228 -12.58 12.91 8.51
C GLU A 228 -11.45 12.23 7.71
N GLY A 229 -10.27 12.07 8.31
CA GLY A 229 -9.10 11.52 7.65
C GLY A 229 -9.17 10.01 7.49
N LEU A 230 -8.63 9.50 6.38
CA LEU A 230 -8.48 8.07 6.16
C LEU A 230 -7.07 7.61 6.58
N PRO A 231 -6.93 6.40 7.16
CA PRO A 231 -5.62 5.78 7.34
C PRO A 231 -4.93 5.64 5.99
N LEU A 232 -3.61 5.85 5.98
CA LEU A 232 -2.84 5.97 4.75
C LEU A 232 -1.55 5.16 4.82
N TYR A 233 -1.24 4.44 3.74
CA TYR A 233 0.07 3.86 3.47
C TYR A 233 0.73 4.58 2.30
N SER A 234 1.98 5.02 2.47
CA SER A 234 2.73 5.69 1.42
C SER A 234 3.72 4.74 0.72
N VAL A 235 3.82 4.87 -0.61
CA VAL A 235 4.76 4.13 -1.46
C VAL A 235 5.63 5.16 -2.17
N PHE A 236 6.97 5.09 -2.02
CA PHE A 236 7.94 6.02 -2.63
C PHE A 236 7.63 7.50 -2.45
N SER A 237 6.92 7.85 -1.38
CA SER A 237 6.45 9.21 -1.11
C SER A 237 7.16 9.83 0.09
N GLY A 238 8.28 9.25 0.50
CA GLY A 238 9.05 9.70 1.64
C GLY A 238 8.39 9.44 2.98
N ARG A 239 8.94 10.08 4.02
CA ARG A 239 8.50 9.91 5.40
C ARG A 239 7.37 10.86 5.74
N ALA A 240 6.32 10.35 6.36
CA ALA A 240 5.36 11.14 7.08
C ALA A 240 5.51 10.91 8.60
N ARG A 241 5.21 11.93 9.40
CA ARG A 241 5.16 11.81 10.87
C ARG A 241 4.07 10.84 11.32
N TRP A 242 2.97 10.80 10.57
CA TRP A 242 1.78 10.00 10.78
C TRP A 242 1.60 9.08 9.59
N GLY A 243 0.79 8.08 9.69
CA GLY A 243 0.54 7.15 8.59
C GLY A 243 1.53 6.00 8.51
N GLY A 244 1.26 5.08 7.61
CA GLY A 244 1.99 3.86 7.39
C GLY A 244 2.92 3.92 6.17
N GLN A 245 3.85 2.99 6.12
CA GLN A 245 4.77 2.80 5.01
C GLN A 245 4.46 1.49 4.28
N SER A 246 4.36 1.58 2.97
CA SER A 246 4.27 0.41 2.10
C SER A 246 5.65 0.01 1.59
N LEU A 247 5.97 -1.26 1.72
CA LEU A 247 7.25 -1.81 1.29
C LEU A 247 7.01 -2.93 0.28
N ASN A 248 7.65 -2.81 -0.89
CA ASN A 248 7.71 -3.92 -1.84
C ASN A 248 9.01 -4.69 -1.59
N LEU A 249 8.88 -5.84 -0.96
CA LEU A 249 10.00 -6.66 -0.56
C LEU A 249 10.89 -7.08 -1.75
N TRP A 250 10.29 -7.49 -2.86
CA TRP A 250 11.04 -8.05 -3.97
C TRP A 250 11.93 -7.04 -4.67
N ASP A 251 11.37 -5.92 -5.08
CA ASP A 251 12.14 -4.91 -5.80
C ASP A 251 13.09 -4.14 -4.89
N ALA A 252 12.71 -3.99 -3.62
CA ALA A 252 13.51 -3.22 -2.67
C ALA A 252 14.68 -4.03 -2.09
N VAL A 253 14.50 -5.32 -1.85
CA VAL A 253 15.38 -6.10 -0.98
C VAL A 253 15.79 -7.44 -1.56
N VAL A 254 14.85 -8.19 -2.13
CA VAL A 254 15.11 -9.59 -2.54
C VAL A 254 15.77 -9.64 -3.92
N ARG A 255 15.30 -8.84 -4.86
CA ARG A 255 15.82 -8.80 -6.23
C ARG A 255 15.84 -7.37 -6.75
N PRO A 256 16.81 -6.54 -6.33
CA PRO A 256 16.93 -5.19 -6.85
C PRO A 256 17.17 -5.23 -8.35
N VAL A 257 16.38 -4.47 -9.10
CA VAL A 257 16.55 -4.35 -10.55
C VAL A 257 17.72 -3.39 -10.85
N PRO A 258 18.76 -3.80 -11.55
CA PRO A 258 19.85 -2.91 -11.93
C PRO A 258 19.32 -1.69 -12.70
N GLY A 259 19.76 -0.50 -12.29
CA GLY A 259 19.29 0.76 -12.88
C GLY A 259 18.00 1.30 -12.33
N GLY A 260 17.40 0.63 -11.36
CA GLY A 260 16.23 1.05 -10.59
C GLY A 260 15.05 1.44 -11.48
N ARG A 261 13.99 0.69 -11.53
CA ARG A 261 12.81 1.13 -12.30
C ARG A 261 12.29 2.45 -11.73
N TYR A 262 11.95 2.48 -10.46
CA TYR A 262 11.54 3.66 -9.70
C TYR A 262 11.87 3.54 -8.21
N PHE A 263 12.58 2.49 -7.85
CA PHE A 263 13.06 2.29 -6.48
C PHE A 263 14.46 2.85 -6.35
N PRO A 264 14.76 3.67 -5.36
CA PRO A 264 16.14 3.94 -5.02
C PRO A 264 16.83 2.62 -4.63
N PRO A 265 18.09 2.43 -5.00
CA PRO A 265 18.86 1.28 -4.55
C PRO A 265 18.79 1.20 -3.03
N THR A 266 18.46 0.03 -2.48
CA THR A 266 18.53 -0.15 -1.05
C THR A 266 19.95 -0.50 -0.64
N PRO A 267 20.43 -0.11 0.54
CA PRO A 267 21.74 -0.50 1.01
C PRO A 267 21.82 -1.98 1.42
N VAL A 268 20.73 -2.72 1.33
CA VAL A 268 20.58 -4.08 1.89
C VAL A 268 21.13 -5.16 0.97
N ILE A 269 21.15 -4.95 -0.34
CA ILE A 269 21.62 -5.95 -1.29
C ILE A 269 22.56 -5.32 -2.32
N ASP A 270 23.76 -5.91 -2.46
CA ASP A 270 24.56 -5.73 -3.66
C ASP A 270 23.87 -6.50 -4.81
N ALA A 271 23.76 -5.86 -5.99
CA ALA A 271 23.18 -6.49 -7.19
C ALA A 271 23.95 -7.76 -7.63
N ALA A 272 25.20 -7.93 -7.16
CA ALA A 272 25.98 -9.14 -7.36
C ALA A 272 25.52 -10.33 -6.50
N ASP A 273 24.70 -10.09 -5.51
CA ASP A 273 24.30 -11.06 -4.48
C ASP A 273 22.91 -11.65 -4.72
N VAL A 274 22.55 -11.89 -5.99
CA VAL A 274 21.27 -12.52 -6.35
C VAL A 274 21.39 -14.03 -6.09
N PRO A 275 20.58 -14.59 -5.18
CA PRO A 275 20.66 -16.00 -4.83
C PRO A 275 20.09 -16.89 -5.94
N ASP A 276 20.59 -18.12 -6.04
CA ASP A 276 20.05 -19.13 -6.95
C ASP A 276 18.65 -19.61 -6.55
N ARG A 277 18.29 -19.45 -5.27
CA ARG A 277 17.00 -19.86 -4.71
C ARG A 277 16.50 -18.85 -3.68
N TYR A 278 15.20 -18.64 -3.67
CA TYR A 278 14.51 -17.89 -2.64
C TYR A 278 13.89 -18.87 -1.64
N THR A 279 14.38 -18.85 -0.41
CA THR A 279 13.87 -19.66 0.70
C THR A 279 13.28 -18.77 1.79
N PRO A 280 12.42 -19.31 2.68
CA PRO A 280 11.91 -18.53 3.82
C PRO A 280 13.02 -17.90 4.66
N GLU A 281 14.13 -18.61 4.87
CA GLU A 281 15.28 -18.13 5.66
C GLU A 281 15.94 -16.90 5.00
N LEU A 282 16.16 -16.97 3.68
CA LEU A 282 16.71 -15.84 2.93
C LEU A 282 15.78 -14.64 2.98
N ILE A 283 14.47 -14.87 2.78
CA ILE A 283 13.46 -13.81 2.90
C ILE A 283 13.47 -13.23 4.30
N ALA A 284 13.57 -14.06 5.34
CA ALA A 284 13.66 -13.62 6.73
C ALA A 284 14.86 -12.70 6.97
N ASP A 285 16.04 -13.08 6.48
CA ASP A 285 17.25 -12.28 6.65
C ASP A 285 17.11 -10.90 5.99
N ARG A 286 16.63 -10.86 4.76
CA ARG A 286 16.40 -9.62 4.02
C ARG A 286 15.31 -8.76 4.66
N MET A 287 14.24 -9.39 5.14
CA MET A 287 13.15 -8.71 5.82
C MET A 287 13.59 -8.09 7.15
N ARG A 288 14.41 -8.80 7.94
CA ARG A 288 14.97 -8.26 9.19
C ARG A 288 15.71 -6.95 8.94
N GLU A 289 16.53 -6.93 7.90
CA GLU A 289 17.31 -5.72 7.57
C GLU A 289 16.42 -4.59 7.08
N LEU A 290 15.48 -4.87 6.17
CA LEU A 290 14.52 -3.88 5.68
C LEU A 290 13.69 -3.27 6.81
N LEU A 291 13.19 -4.10 7.73
CA LEU A 291 12.40 -3.65 8.87
C LEU A 291 13.25 -2.77 9.80
N ARG A 292 14.49 -3.17 10.10
CA ARG A 292 15.40 -2.36 10.93
C ARG A 292 15.69 -1.00 10.30
N LEU A 293 16.00 -0.97 9.00
CA LEU A 293 16.23 0.27 8.27
C LEU A 293 14.99 1.17 8.31
N THR A 294 13.80 0.61 8.06
CA THR A 294 12.55 1.37 8.05
C THR A 294 12.24 1.93 9.43
N LEU A 295 12.38 1.12 10.48
CA LEU A 295 12.18 1.55 11.88
C LEU A 295 13.22 2.58 12.32
N ALA A 296 14.44 2.53 11.78
CA ALA A 296 15.48 3.54 11.97
C ALA A 296 15.24 4.83 11.18
N GLY A 297 14.19 4.88 10.33
CA GLY A 297 13.78 6.08 9.60
C GLY A 297 14.20 6.13 8.14
N TRP A 298 14.62 5.00 7.57
CA TRP A 298 14.83 4.93 6.12
C TRP A 298 13.49 4.79 5.40
N PHE A 299 13.24 5.69 4.45
CA PHE A 299 12.02 5.72 3.65
C PHE A 299 12.36 5.93 2.18
N PRO A 300 11.88 5.07 1.28
CA PRO A 300 12.09 5.26 -0.14
C PRO A 300 11.37 6.52 -0.64
N LEU A 301 12.11 7.35 -1.36
CA LEU A 301 11.59 8.51 -2.08
C LEU A 301 11.65 8.25 -3.58
N SER A 302 10.67 8.73 -4.33
CA SER A 302 10.84 8.79 -5.77
C SER A 302 11.96 9.80 -6.11
N PRO A 303 12.80 9.51 -7.14
CA PRO A 303 14.06 10.23 -7.36
C PRO A 303 13.93 11.68 -7.83
N ARG A 304 12.76 12.27 -7.84
CA ARG A 304 12.53 13.64 -8.30
C ARG A 304 11.77 14.46 -7.27
N THR A 305 12.48 15.03 -6.31
CA THR A 305 11.95 16.09 -5.44
C THR A 305 12.43 17.43 -5.96
N ALA A 306 11.56 18.15 -6.63
CA ALA A 306 11.84 19.50 -7.11
C ALA A 306 11.12 20.60 -6.30
N GLN A 307 10.47 20.21 -5.18
CA GLN A 307 9.75 21.19 -4.35
C GLN A 307 10.71 22.17 -3.66
N SER A 308 10.40 23.45 -3.78
CA SER A 308 11.01 24.48 -2.94
C SER A 308 10.52 24.39 -1.49
N ALA A 309 11.30 24.89 -0.54
CA ALA A 309 10.88 24.95 0.86
C ALA A 309 9.56 25.73 1.06
N ARG A 310 9.28 26.72 0.21
CA ARG A 310 8.05 27.49 0.22
C ARG A 310 6.86 26.61 -0.19
N GLU A 311 6.94 25.92 -1.32
CA GLU A 311 5.88 25.03 -1.80
C GLU A 311 5.59 23.90 -0.80
N THR A 312 6.64 23.30 -0.24
CA THR A 312 6.52 22.30 0.82
C THR A 312 5.74 22.85 2.01
N ALA A 313 6.08 24.06 2.50
CA ALA A 313 5.39 24.68 3.63
C ALA A 313 3.94 25.00 3.30
N GLU A 314 3.67 25.53 2.10
CA GLU A 314 2.34 25.88 1.62
C GLU A 314 1.44 24.66 1.54
N ILE A 315 1.87 23.58 0.88
CA ILE A 315 1.12 22.33 0.77
C ILE A 315 0.90 21.69 2.15
N THR A 316 1.93 21.64 2.98
CA THR A 316 1.84 21.03 4.31
C THR A 316 0.89 21.78 5.24
N ALA A 317 0.69 23.11 5.04
CA ALA A 317 -0.21 23.92 5.84
C ALA A 317 -1.70 23.67 5.51
N ILE A 318 -2.01 23.11 4.35
CA ILE A 318 -3.39 22.86 3.93
C ILE A 318 -3.99 21.71 4.76
N ASP A 319 -5.26 21.88 5.14
CA ASP A 319 -6.06 20.77 5.64
C ASP A 319 -6.69 20.02 4.44
N PRO A 320 -6.21 18.80 4.12
CA PRO A 320 -6.68 18.08 2.94
C PRO A 320 -8.11 17.55 3.09
N TRP A 321 -8.66 17.50 4.31
CA TRP A 321 -9.93 16.87 4.63
C TRP A 321 -11.08 17.86 4.76
N SER A 322 -10.78 19.14 4.93
CA SER A 322 -11.79 20.20 4.91
C SER A 322 -12.31 20.43 3.49
N ALA A 323 -13.61 20.64 3.35
CA ALA A 323 -14.18 21.17 2.11
C ALA A 323 -13.65 22.60 1.88
N SER A 324 -13.01 22.81 0.76
CA SER A 324 -12.57 24.16 0.32
C SER A 324 -13.75 24.99 -0.12
#